data_23441ffeae0990b20e366a9cce686514
#
_entry.id   23441ffeae0990b20e366a9cce686514
#
_cell.length_a   1.000
_cell.length_b   1.000
_cell.length_c   1.000
_cell.angle_alpha   90.00
_cell.angle_beta   90.00
_cell.angle_gamma   90.00
#
_symmetry.space_group_name_H-M   'P 1'
#
loop_
_entity.id
_entity.type
_entity.pdbx_description
1 polymer ?
#
loop_
_entity_poly.entity_id
_entity_poly.type
_entity_poly.pdbx_seq_one_letter_code
_entity_poly.pdbx_strand_id
1 'polypeptide(L)'
;MGSKDETTERRFTPIIGLFLGILAVSTASLFIRFAQVEVPSIVIAAGRLTIATLVLAPFALKKGAGEFKQISRSDWLILALAGSLLGFHFATCITSLEYTSVASSVVLVTTAPLWVALFSPLLLKEKITTRVVIGLVISVCGSFIVGVSSSCEIIDHSLSCRGLGDLLNRNYLLGNILALAGAFFSA
;
A
#
# COMPACT_ATOMS: atom_id res chain seq x y z
N MET A 1 -38.13 -10.76 18.84
CA MET A 1 -37.79 -11.02 17.41
C MET A 1 -36.94 -9.94 16.77
N GLY A 2 -36.26 -9.06 17.56
CA GLY A 2 -35.50 -7.89 17.08
C GLY A 2 -33.97 -7.98 17.16
N SER A 3 -33.40 -9.10 17.65
CA SER A 3 -31.95 -9.15 17.96
C SER A 3 -31.06 -9.71 16.82
N LYS A 4 -31.63 -10.40 15.84
CA LYS A 4 -30.86 -10.97 14.72
C LYS A 4 -30.59 -10.00 13.58
N ASP A 5 -31.47 -9.03 13.37
CA ASP A 5 -31.32 -8.06 12.27
C ASP A 5 -30.27 -6.99 12.57
N GLU A 6 -30.19 -6.51 13.81
CA GLU A 6 -29.17 -5.49 14.18
C GLU A 6 -27.73 -5.98 14.09
N THR A 7 -27.49 -7.27 14.38
CA THR A 7 -26.14 -7.85 14.29
C THR A 7 -25.73 -8.11 12.85
N THR A 8 -26.68 -8.32 11.95
CA THR A 8 -26.43 -8.55 10.52
C THR A 8 -26.14 -7.23 9.82
N GLU A 9 -26.92 -6.18 10.07
CA GLU A 9 -26.65 -4.83 9.53
C GLU A 9 -25.30 -4.27 10.00
N ARG A 10 -24.92 -4.44 11.26
CA ARG A 10 -23.63 -4.02 11.79
C ARG A 10 -22.44 -4.70 11.13
N ARG A 11 -22.59 -5.90 10.58
CA ARG A 11 -21.52 -6.63 9.88
C ARG A 11 -21.43 -6.29 8.40
N PHE A 12 -22.54 -5.98 7.74
CA PHE A 12 -22.56 -5.66 6.31
C PHE A 12 -21.91 -4.31 5.99
N THR A 13 -22.11 -3.30 6.82
CA THR A 13 -21.56 -1.95 6.60
C THR A 13 -20.02 -1.91 6.50
N PRO A 14 -19.24 -2.53 7.43
CA PRO A 14 -17.79 -2.54 7.33
C PRO A 14 -17.28 -3.37 6.15
N ILE A 15 -17.96 -4.44 5.76
CA ILE A 15 -17.57 -5.29 4.63
C ILE A 15 -17.74 -4.53 3.31
N ILE A 16 -18.85 -3.82 3.12
CA ILE A 16 -19.10 -2.97 1.95
C ILE A 16 -18.05 -1.84 1.89
N GLY A 17 -17.79 -1.19 3.02
CA GLY A 17 -16.77 -0.15 3.10
C GLY A 17 -15.38 -0.67 2.74
N LEU A 18 -15.01 -1.85 3.20
CA LEU A 18 -13.76 -2.51 2.86
C LEU A 18 -13.69 -2.83 1.36
N PHE A 19 -14.75 -3.39 0.78
CA PHE A 19 -14.81 -3.72 -0.64
C PHE A 19 -14.66 -2.47 -1.51
N LEU A 20 -15.39 -1.41 -1.21
CA LEU A 20 -15.28 -0.13 -1.92
C LEU A 20 -13.89 0.51 -1.76
N GLY A 21 -13.31 0.41 -0.55
CA GLY A 21 -11.95 0.87 -0.29
C GLY A 21 -10.91 0.12 -1.12
N ILE A 22 -11.01 -1.20 -1.20
CA ILE A 22 -10.11 -2.03 -2.02
C ILE A 22 -10.25 -1.67 -3.50
N LEU A 23 -11.47 -1.51 -4.01
CA LEU A 23 -11.70 -1.08 -5.39
C LEU A 23 -11.08 0.29 -5.68
N ALA A 24 -11.28 1.25 -4.79
CA ALA A 24 -10.72 2.60 -4.92
C ALA A 24 -9.18 2.58 -4.93
N VAL A 25 -8.55 1.80 -4.05
CA VAL A 25 -7.09 1.66 -4.01
C VAL A 25 -6.56 0.92 -5.23
N SER A 26 -7.25 -0.13 -5.67
CA SER A 26 -6.83 -0.91 -6.85
C SER A 26 -6.85 -0.09 -8.15
N THR A 27 -7.82 0.81 -8.30
CA THR A 27 -7.89 1.69 -9.47
C THR A 27 -6.91 2.87 -9.39
N ALA A 28 -6.50 3.26 -8.18
CA ALA A 28 -5.63 4.42 -7.97
C ALA A 28 -4.29 4.30 -8.71
N SER A 29 -3.67 3.11 -8.73
CA SER A 29 -2.38 2.87 -9.41
C SER A 29 -2.46 3.09 -10.91
N LEU A 30 -3.59 2.75 -11.55
CA LEU A 30 -3.83 3.00 -12.96
C LEU A 30 -3.96 4.51 -13.24
N PHE A 31 -4.77 5.22 -12.45
CA PHE A 31 -4.92 6.68 -12.59
C PHE A 31 -3.61 7.42 -12.33
N ILE A 32 -2.82 6.98 -11.37
CA ILE A 32 -1.48 7.52 -11.13
C ILE A 32 -0.60 7.34 -12.37
N ARG A 33 -0.62 6.16 -12.99
CA ARG A 33 0.17 5.89 -14.19
C ARG A 33 -0.23 6.82 -15.35
N PHE A 34 -1.52 7.08 -15.55
CA PHE A 34 -1.98 8.05 -16.54
C PHE A 34 -1.53 9.48 -16.20
N ALA A 35 -1.62 9.88 -14.94
CA ALA A 35 -1.22 11.22 -14.52
C ALA A 35 0.30 11.46 -14.65
N GLN A 36 1.12 10.42 -14.51
CA GLN A 36 2.59 10.50 -14.64
C GLN A 36 3.07 10.89 -16.05
N VAL A 37 2.20 10.85 -17.06
CA VAL A 37 2.54 11.32 -18.41
C VAL A 37 2.77 12.83 -18.42
N GLU A 38 2.07 13.57 -17.57
CA GLU A 38 2.11 15.05 -17.56
C GLU A 38 2.67 15.62 -16.25
N VAL A 39 2.61 14.85 -15.16
CA VAL A 39 2.92 15.34 -13.80
C VAL A 39 3.98 14.47 -13.13
N PRO A 40 5.04 15.07 -12.56
CA PRO A 40 6.06 14.33 -11.81
C PRO A 40 5.46 13.55 -10.63
N SER A 41 5.97 12.35 -10.36
CA SER A 41 5.49 11.45 -9.30
C SER A 41 5.43 12.09 -7.92
N ILE A 42 6.40 12.90 -7.57
CA ILE A 42 6.45 13.63 -6.28
C ILE A 42 5.27 14.59 -6.12
N VAL A 43 4.88 15.28 -7.21
CA VAL A 43 3.74 16.21 -7.21
C VAL A 43 2.43 15.44 -7.04
N ILE A 44 2.30 14.28 -7.68
CA ILE A 44 1.15 13.38 -7.52
C ILE A 44 1.05 12.89 -6.07
N ALA A 45 2.18 12.46 -5.48
CA ALA A 45 2.25 12.03 -4.09
C ALA A 45 1.83 13.14 -3.12
N ALA A 46 2.39 14.34 -3.28
CA ALA A 46 2.07 15.51 -2.46
C ALA A 46 0.60 15.93 -2.61
N GLY A 47 0.09 16.00 -3.84
CA GLY A 47 -1.31 16.32 -4.13
C GLY A 47 -2.28 15.34 -3.47
N ARG A 48 -1.98 14.03 -3.57
CA ARG A 48 -2.79 12.97 -2.94
C ARG A 48 -2.87 13.12 -1.43
N LEU A 49 -1.73 13.34 -0.76
CA LEU A 49 -1.68 13.55 0.68
C LEU A 49 -2.36 14.84 1.11
N THR A 50 -2.19 15.92 0.34
CA THR A 50 -2.83 17.21 0.61
C THR A 50 -4.35 17.10 0.52
N ILE A 51 -4.87 16.50 -0.57
CA ILE A 51 -6.32 16.32 -0.75
C ILE A 51 -6.88 15.44 0.38
N ALA A 52 -6.22 14.32 0.70
CA ALA A 52 -6.64 13.46 1.80
C ALA A 52 -6.68 14.21 3.14
N THR A 53 -5.68 15.03 3.42
CA THR A 53 -5.62 15.85 4.63
C THR A 53 -6.74 16.87 4.67
N LEU A 54 -6.99 17.60 3.57
CA LEU A 54 -8.07 18.59 3.49
C LEU A 54 -9.45 17.98 3.69
N VAL A 55 -9.67 16.76 3.17
CA VAL A 55 -10.94 16.05 3.34
C VAL A 55 -11.10 15.52 4.77
N LEU A 56 -10.04 14.99 5.38
CA LEU A 56 -10.11 14.37 6.71
C LEU A 56 -10.01 15.37 7.86
N ALA A 57 -9.29 16.48 7.67
CA ALA A 57 -9.07 17.48 8.73
C ALA A 57 -10.37 18.01 9.38
N PRO A 58 -11.43 18.39 8.64
CA PRO A 58 -12.64 18.88 9.26
C PRO A 58 -13.35 17.83 10.14
N PHE A 59 -13.27 16.55 9.76
CA PHE A 59 -13.85 15.46 10.57
C PHE A 59 -13.01 15.22 11.83
N ALA A 60 -11.68 15.22 11.71
CA ALA A 60 -10.78 15.05 12.84
C ALA A 60 -10.93 16.20 13.83
N LEU A 61 -10.97 17.44 13.35
CA LEU A 61 -11.12 18.63 14.19
C LEU A 61 -12.48 18.67 14.92
N LYS A 62 -13.57 18.26 14.25
CA LYS A 62 -14.91 18.23 14.87
C LYS A 62 -15.02 17.18 15.99
N LYS A 63 -14.46 15.99 15.78
CA LYS A 63 -14.55 14.88 16.75
C LYS A 63 -13.45 14.92 17.82
N GLY A 64 -12.26 15.38 17.48
CA GLY A 64 -11.06 15.31 18.31
C GLY A 64 -10.61 16.63 18.95
N ALA A 65 -11.34 17.73 18.80
CA ALA A 65 -10.89 19.05 19.27
C ALA A 65 -10.51 19.09 20.77
N GLY A 66 -11.17 18.28 21.61
CA GLY A 66 -10.83 18.11 23.03
C GLY A 66 -9.61 17.22 23.28
N GLU A 67 -9.41 16.21 22.44
CA GLU A 67 -8.35 15.21 22.58
C GLU A 67 -7.01 15.75 22.09
N PHE A 68 -7.00 16.64 21.09
CA PHE A 68 -5.77 17.28 20.58
C PHE A 68 -4.99 18.04 21.68
N LYS A 69 -5.71 18.58 22.67
CA LYS A 69 -5.08 19.30 23.80
C LYS A 69 -4.40 18.37 24.81
N GLN A 70 -4.73 17.07 24.77
CA GLN A 70 -4.20 16.05 25.69
C GLN A 70 -3.01 15.30 25.08
N ILE A 71 -2.70 15.54 23.79
CA ILE A 71 -1.57 14.90 23.09
C ILE A 71 -0.26 15.40 23.70
N SER A 72 0.56 14.48 24.20
CA SER A 72 1.87 14.80 24.74
C SER A 72 2.87 15.18 23.62
N ARG A 73 3.98 15.82 24.02
CA ARG A 73 5.05 16.13 23.05
C ARG A 73 5.64 14.85 22.42
N SER A 74 5.70 13.78 23.18
CA SER A 74 6.17 12.48 22.69
C SER A 74 5.24 11.92 21.62
N ASP A 75 3.93 12.03 21.82
CA ASP A 75 2.93 11.56 20.84
C ASP A 75 3.00 12.38 19.55
N TRP A 76 3.24 13.69 19.65
CA TRP A 76 3.45 14.55 18.48
C TRP A 76 4.68 14.14 17.67
N LEU A 77 5.78 13.74 18.34
CA LEU A 77 6.95 13.21 17.64
C LEU A 77 6.66 11.90 16.93
N ILE A 78 5.92 11.00 17.58
CA ILE A 78 5.50 9.72 16.96
C ILE A 78 4.61 9.97 15.77
N LEU A 79 3.62 10.87 15.88
CA LEU A 79 2.74 11.24 14.78
C LEU A 79 3.50 11.88 13.61
N ALA A 80 4.46 12.77 13.90
CA ALA A 80 5.29 13.38 12.87
C ALA A 80 6.18 12.34 12.16
N LEU A 81 6.75 11.40 12.92
CA LEU A 81 7.54 10.31 12.36
C LEU A 81 6.67 9.41 11.47
N ALA A 82 5.51 8.97 11.97
CA ALA A 82 4.57 8.15 11.20
C ALA A 82 4.09 8.85 9.92
N GLY A 83 3.76 10.15 10.00
CA GLY A 83 3.40 10.96 8.84
C GLY A 83 4.53 11.10 7.83
N SER A 84 5.77 11.25 8.29
CA SER A 84 6.95 11.31 7.44
C SER A 84 7.19 9.97 6.72
N LEU A 85 7.11 8.85 7.44
CA LEU A 85 7.24 7.51 6.88
C LEU A 85 6.14 7.24 5.82
N LEU A 86 4.91 7.66 6.10
CA LEU A 86 3.81 7.58 5.15
C LEU A 86 4.08 8.44 3.90
N GLY A 87 4.65 9.63 4.07
CA GLY A 87 5.09 10.48 2.96
C GLY A 87 6.14 9.80 2.09
N PHE A 88 7.17 9.19 2.69
CA PHE A 88 8.18 8.41 1.99
C PHE A 88 7.58 7.18 1.30
N HIS A 89 6.66 6.48 1.96
CA HIS A 89 5.93 5.38 1.35
C HIS A 89 5.27 5.80 0.03
N PHE A 90 4.46 6.86 0.04
CA PHE A 90 3.79 7.32 -1.18
C PHE A 90 4.76 7.84 -2.23
N ALA A 91 5.78 8.59 -1.83
CA ALA A 91 6.78 9.09 -2.76
C ALA A 91 7.49 7.94 -3.48
N THR A 92 7.98 6.94 -2.75
CA THR A 92 8.71 5.81 -3.32
C THR A 92 7.80 4.89 -4.14
N CYS A 93 6.58 4.59 -3.67
CA CYS A 93 5.61 3.76 -4.40
C CYS A 93 5.18 4.40 -5.71
N ILE A 94 4.86 5.71 -5.71
CA ILE A 94 4.43 6.40 -6.91
C ILE A 94 5.58 6.54 -7.88
N THR A 95 6.78 6.88 -7.41
CA THR A 95 7.97 6.96 -8.25
C THR A 95 8.34 5.60 -8.84
N SER A 96 8.13 4.49 -8.11
CA SER A 96 8.41 3.15 -8.64
C SER A 96 7.66 2.86 -9.93
N LEU A 97 6.43 3.39 -10.06
CA LEU A 97 5.60 3.22 -11.26
C LEU A 97 6.18 3.86 -12.52
N GLU A 98 7.12 4.82 -12.40
CA GLU A 98 7.82 5.38 -13.56
C GLU A 98 8.82 4.39 -14.17
N TYR A 99 9.40 3.53 -13.32
CA TYR A 99 10.54 2.68 -13.68
C TYR A 99 10.17 1.21 -13.86
N THR A 100 9.03 0.75 -13.30
CA THR A 100 8.60 -0.65 -13.40
C THR A 100 7.14 -0.76 -13.82
N SER A 101 6.67 -1.98 -14.09
CA SER A 101 5.24 -2.21 -14.42
C SER A 101 4.36 -1.98 -13.18
N VAL A 102 3.11 -1.57 -13.42
CA VAL A 102 2.11 -1.41 -12.36
C VAL A 102 1.97 -2.69 -11.55
N ALA A 103 1.92 -3.84 -12.23
CA ALA A 103 1.79 -5.14 -11.58
C ALA A 103 3.00 -5.46 -10.69
N SER A 104 4.23 -5.25 -11.19
CA SER A 104 5.46 -5.48 -10.41
C SER A 104 5.52 -4.56 -9.20
N SER A 105 5.24 -3.25 -9.37
CA SER A 105 5.22 -2.29 -8.27
C SER A 105 4.20 -2.67 -7.20
N VAL A 106 2.96 -2.96 -7.59
CA VAL A 106 1.89 -3.33 -6.65
C VAL A 106 2.22 -4.61 -5.90
N VAL A 107 2.73 -5.64 -6.60
CA VAL A 107 3.16 -6.90 -5.97
C VAL A 107 4.22 -6.66 -4.90
N LEU A 108 5.23 -5.85 -5.20
CA LEU A 108 6.31 -5.56 -4.26
C LEU A 108 5.83 -4.70 -3.08
N VAL A 109 4.95 -3.74 -3.32
CA VAL A 109 4.34 -2.92 -2.25
C VAL A 109 3.46 -3.77 -1.33
N THR A 110 2.75 -4.77 -1.87
CA THR A 110 1.94 -5.70 -1.05
C THR A 110 2.75 -6.64 -0.17
N THR A 111 4.09 -6.59 -0.24
CA THR A 111 4.97 -7.26 0.75
C THR A 111 5.04 -6.54 2.11
N ALA A 112 4.42 -5.37 2.27
CA ALA A 112 4.38 -4.63 3.54
C ALA A 112 4.03 -5.50 4.76
N PRO A 113 3.05 -6.44 4.73
CA PRO A 113 2.78 -7.32 5.85
C PRO A 113 3.95 -8.22 6.27
N LEU A 114 4.90 -8.51 5.36
CA LEU A 114 6.12 -9.24 5.72
C LEU A 114 7.02 -8.41 6.63
N TRP A 115 7.16 -7.13 6.32
CA TRP A 115 7.95 -6.19 7.11
C TRP A 115 7.32 -6.00 8.48
N VAL A 116 5.98 -5.84 8.55
CA VAL A 116 5.25 -5.78 9.81
C VAL A 116 5.49 -7.04 10.64
N ALA A 117 5.37 -8.22 10.04
CA ALA A 117 5.61 -9.48 10.74
C ALA A 117 7.06 -9.63 11.20
N LEU A 118 8.03 -9.10 10.45
CA LEU A 118 9.45 -9.13 10.83
C LEU A 118 9.74 -8.21 12.02
N PHE A 119 9.12 -7.02 12.06
CA PHE A 119 9.35 -6.02 13.11
C PHE A 119 8.48 -6.21 14.35
N SER A 120 7.29 -6.81 14.22
CA SER A 120 6.36 -7.01 15.33
C SER A 120 6.98 -7.73 16.54
N PRO A 121 7.73 -8.83 16.39
CA PRO A 121 8.40 -9.47 17.53
C PRO A 121 9.49 -8.61 18.17
N LEU A 122 10.18 -7.80 17.35
CA LEU A 122 11.28 -6.95 17.82
C LEU A 122 10.76 -5.74 18.60
N LEU A 123 9.72 -5.08 18.08
CA LEU A 123 9.22 -3.82 18.61
C LEU A 123 8.13 -4.03 19.66
N LEU A 124 7.20 -4.94 19.40
CA LEU A 124 6.02 -5.18 20.25
C LEU A 124 6.17 -6.39 21.14
N LYS A 125 7.25 -7.19 20.96
CA LYS A 125 7.50 -8.46 21.68
C LYS A 125 6.35 -9.46 21.54
N GLU A 126 5.57 -9.36 20.47
CA GLU A 126 4.45 -10.25 20.18
C GLU A 126 4.93 -11.51 19.45
N LYS A 127 4.31 -12.64 19.76
CA LYS A 127 4.64 -13.91 19.09
C LYS A 127 3.84 -14.01 17.80
N ILE A 128 4.51 -14.20 16.67
CA ILE A 128 3.86 -14.48 15.40
C ILE A 128 3.21 -15.87 15.48
N THR A 129 1.92 -15.94 15.24
CA THR A 129 1.21 -17.22 15.21
C THR A 129 1.46 -17.95 13.88
N THR A 130 1.49 -19.29 13.93
CA THR A 130 1.65 -20.13 12.72
C THR A 130 0.62 -19.78 11.63
N ARG A 131 -0.59 -19.40 12.01
CA ARG A 131 -1.63 -18.97 11.05
C ARG A 131 -1.24 -17.72 10.26
N VAL A 132 -0.60 -16.76 10.92
CA VAL A 132 -0.09 -15.54 10.26
C VAL A 132 1.04 -15.90 9.30
N VAL A 133 1.96 -16.77 9.70
CA VAL A 133 3.06 -17.23 8.84
C VAL A 133 2.53 -17.92 7.58
N ILE A 134 1.56 -18.83 7.73
CA ILE A 134 0.92 -19.50 6.58
C ILE A 134 0.26 -18.48 5.64
N GLY A 135 -0.50 -17.53 6.18
CA GLY A 135 -1.13 -16.48 5.39
C GLY A 135 -0.11 -15.61 4.64
N LEU A 136 1.00 -15.27 5.27
CA LEU A 136 2.10 -14.53 4.64
C LEU A 136 2.74 -15.32 3.49
N VAL A 137 3.04 -16.60 3.69
CA VAL A 137 3.61 -17.46 2.65
C VAL A 137 2.67 -17.54 1.45
N ILE A 138 1.37 -17.77 1.68
CA ILE A 138 0.36 -17.82 0.60
C ILE A 138 0.30 -16.50 -0.13
N SER A 139 0.30 -15.37 0.58
CA SER A 139 0.27 -14.02 0.00
C SER A 139 1.49 -13.75 -0.87
N VAL A 140 2.69 -14.10 -0.40
CA VAL A 140 3.94 -13.94 -1.15
C VAL A 140 3.95 -14.81 -2.40
N CYS A 141 3.56 -16.08 -2.30
CA CYS A 141 3.45 -16.97 -3.44
C CYS A 141 2.45 -16.43 -4.48
N GLY A 142 1.28 -15.97 -4.05
CA GLY A 142 0.29 -15.34 -4.93
C GLY A 142 0.83 -14.08 -5.61
N SER A 143 1.49 -13.22 -4.86
CA SER A 143 2.13 -12.02 -5.38
C SER A 143 3.23 -12.36 -6.40
N PHE A 144 4.04 -13.35 -6.11
CA PHE A 144 5.09 -13.82 -7.03
C PHE A 144 4.50 -14.34 -8.36
N ILE A 145 3.44 -15.15 -8.29
CA ILE A 145 2.74 -15.66 -9.49
C ILE A 145 2.23 -14.50 -10.34
N VAL A 146 1.57 -13.51 -9.72
CA VAL A 146 1.07 -12.31 -10.43
C VAL A 146 2.22 -11.51 -11.02
N GLY A 147 3.31 -11.32 -10.30
CA GLY A 147 4.50 -10.62 -10.79
C GLY A 147 5.14 -11.29 -12.00
N VAL A 148 5.27 -12.61 -12.00
CA VAL A 148 5.80 -13.38 -13.12
C VAL A 148 4.82 -13.37 -14.29
N SER A 149 3.53 -13.56 -14.06
CA SER A 149 2.49 -13.53 -15.08
C SER A 149 2.44 -12.19 -15.82
N SER A 150 2.65 -11.09 -15.12
CA SER A 150 2.67 -9.75 -15.73
C SER A 150 3.90 -9.47 -16.59
N SER A 151 4.92 -10.30 -16.49
CA SER A 151 6.12 -10.24 -17.34
C SER A 151 6.02 -11.03 -18.63
N CYS A 152 4.92 -11.78 -18.82
CA CYS A 152 4.67 -12.60 -19.98
C CYS A 152 3.46 -12.06 -20.74
N GLU A 153 3.61 -11.87 -22.06
CA GLU A 153 2.54 -11.47 -22.97
C GLU A 153 2.32 -12.57 -24.01
N ILE A 154 1.06 -12.78 -24.39
CA ILE A 154 0.72 -13.70 -25.49
C ILE A 154 0.69 -12.86 -26.77
N ILE A 155 1.70 -13.03 -27.62
CA ILE A 155 1.82 -12.39 -28.92
C ILE A 155 1.72 -13.48 -29.98
N ASP A 156 0.75 -13.37 -30.91
CA ASP A 156 0.52 -14.32 -32.01
C ASP A 156 0.50 -15.81 -31.60
N HIS A 157 -0.29 -16.15 -30.57
CA HIS A 157 -0.39 -17.49 -29.98
C HIS A 157 0.91 -18.07 -29.40
N SER A 158 1.97 -17.26 -29.28
CA SER A 158 3.20 -17.63 -28.59
C SER A 158 3.33 -16.86 -27.27
N LEU A 159 3.74 -17.57 -26.20
CA LEU A 159 4.02 -16.96 -24.90
C LEU A 159 5.41 -16.30 -24.99
N SER A 160 5.41 -14.97 -25.07
CA SER A 160 6.64 -14.16 -25.00
C SER A 160 6.79 -13.63 -23.58
N CYS A 161 7.80 -14.13 -22.86
CA CYS A 161 8.13 -13.61 -21.54
C CYS A 161 9.35 -12.70 -21.62
N ARG A 162 9.32 -11.55 -20.94
CA ARG A 162 10.51 -10.70 -20.77
C ARG A 162 11.61 -11.54 -20.16
N GLY A 163 12.74 -11.59 -20.83
CA GLY A 163 13.90 -12.35 -20.36
C GLY A 163 14.47 -11.80 -19.06
N LEU A 164 15.25 -12.62 -18.33
CA LEU A 164 15.97 -12.20 -17.14
C LEU A 164 16.80 -10.92 -17.36
N GLY A 165 17.30 -10.69 -18.58
CA GLY A 165 18.05 -9.50 -18.95
C GLY A 165 17.25 -8.21 -18.84
N ASP A 166 15.96 -8.22 -19.18
CA ASP A 166 15.09 -7.06 -19.04
C ASP A 166 14.71 -6.79 -17.60
N LEU A 167 14.58 -7.83 -16.76
CA LEU A 167 14.34 -7.72 -15.33
C LEU A 167 15.55 -7.15 -14.59
N LEU A 168 16.76 -7.35 -15.11
CA LEU A 168 18.03 -6.81 -14.59
C LEU A 168 18.37 -5.43 -15.17
N ASN A 169 17.55 -4.90 -16.08
CA ASN A 169 17.71 -3.53 -16.56
C ASN A 169 17.72 -2.56 -15.37
N ARG A 170 18.69 -1.65 -15.35
CA ARG A 170 18.94 -0.70 -14.26
C ARG A 170 17.66 0.05 -13.85
N ASN A 171 16.85 0.48 -14.81
CA ASN A 171 15.61 1.21 -14.53
C ASN A 171 14.57 0.32 -13.84
N TYR A 172 14.38 -0.90 -14.32
CA TYR A 172 13.46 -1.87 -13.73
C TYR A 172 13.87 -2.23 -12.30
N LEU A 173 15.17 -2.46 -12.09
CA LEU A 173 15.72 -2.75 -10.76
C LEU A 173 15.46 -1.58 -9.80
N LEU A 174 15.69 -0.34 -10.25
CA LEU A 174 15.45 0.86 -9.47
C LEU A 174 13.97 0.99 -9.09
N GLY A 175 13.04 0.77 -10.03
CA GLY A 175 11.60 0.76 -9.75
C GLY A 175 11.21 -0.29 -8.70
N ASN A 176 11.75 -1.50 -8.81
CA ASN A 176 11.50 -2.58 -7.87
C ASN A 176 12.05 -2.29 -6.47
N ILE A 177 13.26 -1.70 -6.37
CA ILE A 177 13.84 -1.25 -5.09
C ILE A 177 12.99 -0.16 -4.46
N LEU A 178 12.51 0.81 -5.24
CA LEU A 178 11.63 1.86 -4.76
C LEU A 178 10.30 1.30 -4.24
N ALA A 179 9.72 0.31 -4.92
CA ALA A 179 8.50 -0.36 -4.46
C ALA A 179 8.71 -1.10 -3.13
N LEU A 180 9.83 -1.84 -2.99
CA LEU A 180 10.20 -2.49 -1.74
C LEU A 180 10.48 -1.50 -0.60
N ALA A 181 11.15 -0.39 -0.90
CA ALA A 181 11.36 0.68 0.07
C ALA A 181 10.02 1.29 0.51
N GLY A 182 9.08 1.46 -0.41
CA GLY A 182 7.72 1.87 -0.09
C GLY A 182 7.01 0.88 0.84
N ALA A 183 7.12 -0.42 0.58
CA ALA A 183 6.58 -1.45 1.46
C ALA A 183 7.19 -1.38 2.88
N PHE A 184 8.50 -1.17 2.96
CA PHE A 184 9.21 -1.02 4.22
C PHE A 184 8.75 0.23 5.01
N PHE A 185 8.58 1.38 4.35
CA PHE A 185 8.13 2.61 5.01
C PHE A 185 6.68 2.56 5.47
N SER A 186 5.86 1.65 4.96
CA SER A 186 4.47 1.47 5.38
C SER A 186 4.30 0.47 6.53
N ALA A 187 5.35 -0.25 6.90
CA ALA A 187 5.36 -1.26 7.95
C ALA A 187 5.71 -0.66 9.31
#